data_27d0b21640561f13bab8c6a03dac83e4
#
_entry.id   27d0b21640561f13bab8c6a03dac83e4
#
_cell.length_a   1.000
_cell.length_b   1.000
_cell.length_c   1.000
_cell.angle_alpha   90.00
_cell.angle_beta   90.00
_cell.angle_gamma   90.00
#
_symmetry.space_group_name_H-M   'P 1'
#
loop_
_entity.id
_entity.type
_entity.pdbx_description
1 polymer ?
#
loop_
_entity_poly.entity_id
_entity_poly.type
_entity_poly.pdbx_seq_one_letter_code
_entity_poly.pdbx_strand_id
1 'polypeptide(L)'
;MVAHIVRLKWQLLRNGLRRSTPQRVGLVLAALYGLAVLAQGMTALIALRFGPPSDVARIAITIGGSAVTLGWALLPVMAYGTDETLDPARFATFAVPRRQLVLGLLLSSLVSVPAAVTTALALSTVITWSRSFVALLVAPLAAVVAVFTCVALSRVTSTAFSAMSRNRRGKELVPLLVLVLLLSVGAASSSIVKSVSAPGLSVKAADVLGWTPLGLAWAAPADIVDGAIWSGLLRLVLAVVFLVLALLAWDLLVRDVLENPRPTSGGRSVTRTATRGLGLGWFRWLPATPTGAVAARSITSWRRDPRYLSSVVLMLLLPLGLLVAPLTGGGSGWTLAMAPAAGFLLGWSTHNDIAYDGTAFWGHVTAGVSGRADRIGRLVPTA
;
A
#
# COMPACT_ATOMS: atom_id res chain seq x y z
N MET A 1 -1.75 28.21 0.21
CA MET A 1 -2.40 26.99 -0.31
C MET A 1 -1.91 25.70 0.36
N VAL A 2 -0.58 25.46 0.47
CA VAL A 2 -0.03 24.24 1.12
C VAL A 2 -0.64 24.00 2.50
N ALA A 3 -0.61 25.00 3.39
CA ALA A 3 -1.17 24.92 4.73
C ALA A 3 -2.69 24.58 4.73
N HIS A 4 -3.44 25.05 3.73
CA HIS A 4 -4.87 24.73 3.62
C HIS A 4 -5.09 23.25 3.27
N ILE A 5 -4.28 22.66 2.41
CA ILE A 5 -4.37 21.23 2.05
C ILE A 5 -4.05 20.36 3.28
N VAL A 6 -3.01 20.71 4.02
CA VAL A 6 -2.64 20.00 5.27
C VAL A 6 -3.75 20.15 6.32
N ARG A 7 -4.30 21.37 6.49
CA ARG A 7 -5.41 21.63 7.40
C ARG A 7 -6.67 20.86 6.99
N LEU A 8 -6.95 20.77 5.68
CA LEU A 8 -8.06 19.99 5.15
C LEU A 8 -7.91 18.49 5.53
N LYS A 9 -6.71 17.91 5.35
CA LYS A 9 -6.45 16.52 5.74
C LYS A 9 -6.66 16.31 7.24
N TRP A 10 -6.18 17.22 8.07
CA TRP A 10 -6.38 17.18 9.52
C TRP A 10 -7.86 17.26 9.89
N GLN A 11 -8.61 18.16 9.26
CA GLN A 11 -10.06 18.28 9.48
C GLN A 11 -10.82 17.03 9.06
N LEU A 12 -10.44 16.41 7.91
CA LEU A 12 -11.04 15.15 7.45
C LEU A 12 -10.79 14.02 8.45
N LEU A 13 -9.57 13.93 9.00
CA LEU A 13 -9.20 12.95 10.01
C LEU A 13 -10.00 13.16 11.32
N ARG A 14 -10.08 14.41 11.79
CA ARG A 14 -10.88 14.80 12.96
C ARG A 14 -12.37 14.54 12.77
N ASN A 15 -12.91 14.86 11.60
CA ASN A 15 -14.31 14.63 11.28
C ASN A 15 -14.63 13.14 11.13
N GLY A 16 -13.68 12.31 10.66
CA GLY A 16 -13.78 10.85 10.64
C GLY A 16 -14.06 10.28 12.04
N LEU A 17 -13.43 10.86 13.07
CA LEU A 17 -13.69 10.52 14.48
C LEU A 17 -15.10 10.85 14.97
N ARG A 18 -15.82 11.75 14.28
CA ARG A 18 -17.15 12.20 14.70
C ARG A 18 -18.30 11.55 13.93
N ARG A 19 -18.03 10.89 12.79
CA ARG A 19 -19.06 10.48 11.84
C ARG A 19 -19.79 9.18 12.18
N SER A 20 -19.08 8.12 12.57
CA SER A 20 -19.73 6.84 12.87
C SER A 20 -18.96 6.03 13.90
N THR A 21 -19.68 5.23 14.70
CA THR A 21 -19.06 4.35 15.70
C THR A 21 -18.06 3.37 15.08
N PRO A 22 -18.33 2.68 13.94
CA PRO A 22 -17.37 1.78 13.32
C PRO A 22 -16.08 2.46 12.86
N GLN A 23 -16.17 3.69 12.33
CA GLN A 23 -14.97 4.45 11.92
C GLN A 23 -14.13 4.89 13.10
N ARG A 24 -14.77 5.27 14.23
CA ARG A 24 -14.07 5.57 15.48
C ARG A 24 -13.33 4.35 16.00
N VAL A 25 -14.02 3.21 16.09
CA VAL A 25 -13.43 1.95 16.55
C VAL A 25 -12.24 1.57 15.65
N GLY A 26 -12.40 1.60 14.32
CA GLY A 26 -11.33 1.31 13.38
C GLY A 26 -10.11 2.22 13.55
N LEU A 27 -10.32 3.53 13.73
CA LEU A 27 -9.21 4.47 13.92
C LEU A 27 -8.52 4.30 15.28
N VAL A 28 -9.29 4.04 16.34
CA VAL A 28 -8.73 3.74 17.68
C VAL A 28 -7.92 2.45 17.65
N LEU A 29 -8.43 1.39 17.04
CA LEU A 29 -7.69 0.14 16.88
C LEU A 29 -6.41 0.33 16.06
N ALA A 30 -6.47 1.08 14.96
CA ALA A 30 -5.30 1.42 14.15
C ALA A 30 -4.27 2.23 14.96
N ALA A 31 -4.71 3.17 15.80
CA ALA A 31 -3.83 3.96 16.66
C ALA A 31 -3.21 3.10 17.77
N LEU A 32 -3.98 2.23 18.40
CA LEU A 32 -3.48 1.29 19.42
C LEU A 32 -2.47 0.31 18.83
N TYR A 33 -2.78 -0.27 17.67
CA TYR A 33 -1.85 -1.13 16.96
C TYR A 33 -0.57 -0.38 16.58
N GLY A 34 -0.69 0.82 16.03
CA GLY A 34 0.45 1.68 15.69
C GLY A 34 1.30 2.01 16.92
N LEU A 35 0.68 2.28 18.06
CA LEU A 35 1.39 2.53 19.32
C LEU A 35 2.12 1.27 19.83
N ALA A 36 1.52 0.10 19.71
CA ALA A 36 2.15 -1.16 20.06
C ALA A 36 3.37 -1.46 19.17
N VAL A 37 3.24 -1.26 17.85
CA VAL A 37 4.35 -1.38 16.88
C VAL A 37 5.46 -0.39 17.21
N LEU A 38 5.11 0.86 17.53
CA LEU A 38 6.08 1.88 17.91
C LEU A 38 6.81 1.50 19.19
N ALA A 39 6.09 1.09 20.25
CA ALA A 39 6.69 0.68 21.50
C ALA A 39 7.65 -0.50 21.33
N GLN A 40 7.22 -1.54 20.61
CA GLN A 40 8.05 -2.71 20.31
C GLN A 40 9.28 -2.34 19.46
N GLY A 41 9.09 -1.52 18.42
CA GLY A 41 10.18 -1.07 17.56
C GLY A 41 11.19 -0.20 18.33
N MET A 42 10.75 0.72 19.18
CA MET A 42 11.62 1.53 20.02
C MET A 42 12.41 0.66 21.01
N THR A 43 11.75 -0.30 21.65
CA THR A 43 12.43 -1.24 22.55
C THR A 43 13.52 -2.02 21.83
N ALA A 44 13.23 -2.52 20.62
CA ALA A 44 14.20 -3.22 19.78
C ALA A 44 15.38 -2.30 19.39
N LEU A 45 15.11 -1.06 18.97
CA LEU A 45 16.15 -0.09 18.60
C LEU A 45 17.04 0.32 19.78
N ILE A 46 16.47 0.45 20.98
CA ILE A 46 17.20 0.70 22.23
C ILE A 46 18.06 -0.53 22.57
N ALA A 47 17.50 -1.74 22.48
CA ALA A 47 18.26 -2.97 22.71
C ALA A 47 19.44 -3.10 21.74
N LEU A 48 19.26 -2.75 20.46
CA LEU A 48 20.35 -2.70 19.46
C LEU A 48 21.43 -1.67 19.79
N ARG A 49 21.11 -0.62 20.56
CA ARG A 49 22.09 0.40 20.98
C ARG A 49 23.06 -0.13 22.04
N PHE A 50 22.55 -0.92 23.00
CA PHE A 50 23.28 -1.33 24.19
C PHE A 50 23.71 -2.82 24.17
N GLY A 51 23.19 -3.62 23.24
CA GLY A 51 23.38 -5.07 23.21
C GLY A 51 24.41 -5.53 22.17
N PRO A 52 23.96 -6.06 21.02
CA PRO A 52 24.81 -6.79 20.10
C PRO A 52 25.83 -5.91 19.36
N PRO A 53 26.81 -6.52 18.64
CA PRO A 53 27.72 -5.83 17.75
C PRO A 53 26.99 -4.92 16.72
N SER A 54 27.70 -3.90 16.19
CA SER A 54 27.17 -2.96 15.20
C SER A 54 26.56 -3.64 13.98
N ASP A 55 27.12 -4.77 13.56
CA ASP A 55 26.64 -5.57 12.42
C ASP A 55 25.19 -6.00 12.54
N VAL A 56 24.76 -6.43 13.75
CA VAL A 56 23.36 -6.84 13.97
C VAL A 56 22.42 -5.65 13.83
N ALA A 57 22.80 -4.50 14.35
CA ALA A 57 22.02 -3.26 14.21
C ALA A 57 21.96 -2.84 12.73
N ARG A 58 23.09 -2.91 12.01
CA ARG A 58 23.17 -2.63 10.58
C ARG A 58 22.22 -3.54 9.78
N ILE A 59 22.29 -4.86 9.99
CA ILE A 59 21.44 -5.84 9.32
C ILE A 59 19.94 -5.53 9.60
N ALA A 60 19.59 -5.41 10.88
CA ALA A 60 18.20 -5.23 11.30
C ALA A 60 17.60 -3.93 10.74
N ILE A 61 18.32 -2.80 10.83
CA ILE A 61 17.82 -1.50 10.40
C ILE A 61 17.81 -1.39 8.87
N THR A 62 18.83 -1.91 8.17
CA THR A 62 18.86 -1.84 6.71
C THR A 62 17.80 -2.74 6.09
N ILE A 63 17.67 -3.98 6.53
CA ILE A 63 16.66 -4.91 6.00
C ILE A 63 15.26 -4.48 6.43
N GLY A 64 15.05 -4.16 7.71
CA GLY A 64 13.76 -3.70 8.23
C GLY A 64 13.31 -2.38 7.58
N GLY A 65 14.20 -1.41 7.46
CA GLY A 65 13.95 -0.14 6.81
C GLY A 65 13.65 -0.29 5.30
N SER A 66 14.38 -1.15 4.60
CA SER A 66 14.09 -1.48 3.19
C SER A 66 12.71 -2.12 3.04
N ALA A 67 12.33 -3.01 3.96
CA ALA A 67 11.01 -3.63 3.97
C ALA A 67 9.89 -2.60 4.23
N VAL A 68 10.12 -1.64 5.14
CA VAL A 68 9.19 -0.53 5.39
C VAL A 68 9.05 0.33 4.13
N THR A 69 10.16 0.70 3.48
CA THR A 69 10.13 1.49 2.23
C THR A 69 9.38 0.76 1.12
N LEU A 70 9.61 -0.54 0.96
CA LEU A 70 8.89 -1.39 0.02
C LEU A 70 7.40 -1.47 0.38
N GLY A 71 7.06 -1.66 1.66
CA GLY A 71 5.69 -1.66 2.14
C GLY A 71 4.95 -0.36 1.77
N TRP A 72 5.58 0.79 1.96
CA TRP A 72 5.01 2.08 1.56
C TRP A 72 4.78 2.20 0.05
N ALA A 73 5.65 1.60 -0.78
CA ALA A 73 5.47 1.56 -2.22
C ALA A 73 4.30 0.65 -2.66
N LEU A 74 4.06 -0.46 -1.95
CA LEU A 74 3.14 -1.50 -2.35
C LEU A 74 1.74 -1.40 -1.73
N LEU A 75 1.67 -1.03 -0.43
CA LEU A 75 0.40 -0.97 0.30
C LEU A 75 -0.68 -0.10 -0.39
N PRO A 76 -0.36 1.09 -0.95
CA PRO A 76 -1.37 1.89 -1.64
C PRO A 76 -1.94 1.21 -2.89
N VAL A 77 -1.13 0.39 -3.55
CA VAL A 77 -1.56 -0.38 -4.74
C VAL A 77 -2.54 -1.47 -4.32
N MET A 78 -2.28 -2.12 -3.18
CA MET A 78 -3.16 -3.16 -2.62
C MET A 78 -4.44 -2.60 -1.98
N ALA A 79 -4.32 -1.41 -1.39
CA ALA A 79 -5.45 -0.70 -0.76
C ALA A 79 -6.20 0.22 -1.72
N TYR A 80 -6.07 -0.01 -3.05
CA TYR A 80 -6.67 0.83 -4.08
C TYR A 80 -8.18 1.04 -3.85
N GLY A 81 -8.58 2.31 -3.86
CA GLY A 81 -9.97 2.71 -3.66
C GLY A 81 -10.38 3.01 -2.22
N THR A 82 -9.48 2.87 -1.23
CA THR A 82 -9.81 3.13 0.18
C THR A 82 -9.53 4.56 0.63
N ASP A 83 -8.62 5.29 0.01
CA ASP A 83 -8.29 6.68 0.38
C ASP A 83 -8.24 7.62 -0.84
N GLU A 84 -9.40 7.88 -1.45
CA GLU A 84 -9.57 8.86 -2.54
C GLU A 84 -9.75 10.29 -2.03
N THR A 85 -9.57 10.57 -0.74
CA THR A 85 -9.92 11.87 -0.15
C THR A 85 -9.12 13.03 -0.71
N LEU A 86 -7.88 12.79 -1.13
CA LEU A 86 -6.97 13.80 -1.71
C LEU A 86 -6.40 13.33 -3.06
N ASP A 87 -7.26 12.82 -3.95
CA ASP A 87 -6.88 12.54 -5.34
C ASP A 87 -6.55 13.85 -6.07
N PRO A 88 -5.36 13.97 -6.71
CA PRO A 88 -5.00 15.13 -7.50
C PRO A 88 -6.04 15.51 -8.57
N ALA A 89 -6.74 14.53 -9.15
CA ALA A 89 -7.78 14.77 -10.15
C ALA A 89 -8.94 15.64 -9.64
N ARG A 90 -9.24 15.60 -8.35
CA ARG A 90 -10.28 16.45 -7.75
C ARG A 90 -9.92 17.92 -7.68
N PHE A 91 -8.63 18.23 -7.79
CA PHE A 91 -8.12 19.61 -7.80
C PHE A 91 -8.01 20.19 -9.21
N ALA A 92 -8.28 19.42 -10.26
CA ALA A 92 -8.18 19.88 -11.64
C ALA A 92 -9.12 21.06 -11.96
N THR A 93 -10.25 21.16 -11.25
CA THR A 93 -11.22 22.27 -11.40
C THR A 93 -10.84 23.52 -10.62
N PHE A 94 -9.84 23.43 -9.74
CA PHE A 94 -9.40 24.55 -8.92
C PHE A 94 -8.10 25.14 -9.53
N ALA A 95 -8.01 26.46 -9.59
CA ALA A 95 -6.83 27.18 -10.09
C ALA A 95 -5.67 27.15 -9.06
N VAL A 96 -5.25 25.95 -8.64
CA VAL A 96 -4.14 25.78 -7.69
C VAL A 96 -2.84 25.58 -8.45
N PRO A 97 -1.78 26.40 -8.19
CA PRO A 97 -0.47 26.17 -8.80
C PRO A 97 0.06 24.77 -8.49
N ARG A 98 0.45 24.02 -9.54
CA ARG A 98 0.88 22.62 -9.45
C ARG A 98 1.91 22.37 -8.35
N ARG A 99 2.94 23.21 -8.26
CA ARG A 99 4.00 23.08 -7.24
C ARG A 99 3.43 23.14 -5.81
N GLN A 100 2.48 24.04 -5.57
CA GLN A 100 1.84 24.16 -4.25
C GLN A 100 0.93 22.97 -3.96
N LEU A 101 0.27 22.42 -5.00
CA LEU A 101 -0.55 21.22 -4.88
C LEU A 101 0.32 20.01 -4.52
N VAL A 102 1.40 19.78 -5.26
CA VAL A 102 2.33 18.66 -5.02
C VAL A 102 2.91 18.72 -3.61
N LEU A 103 3.45 19.87 -3.20
CA LEU A 103 3.97 20.06 -1.84
C LEU A 103 2.88 19.89 -0.76
N GLY A 104 1.69 20.43 -0.99
CA GLY A 104 0.56 20.29 -0.06
C GLY A 104 0.11 18.84 0.09
N LEU A 105 0.03 18.11 -0.99
CA LEU A 105 -0.32 16.68 -0.99
C LEU A 105 0.79 15.82 -0.34
N LEU A 106 2.07 16.14 -0.58
CA LEU A 106 3.20 15.47 0.05
C LEU A 106 3.15 15.62 1.58
N LEU A 107 3.06 16.86 2.06
CA LEU A 107 3.01 17.14 3.49
C LEU A 107 1.72 16.61 4.15
N SER A 108 0.60 16.66 3.44
CA SER A 108 -0.65 16.08 3.94
C SER A 108 -0.58 14.57 4.13
N SER A 109 0.30 13.87 3.39
CA SER A 109 0.50 12.42 3.52
C SER A 109 1.13 12.04 4.85
N LEU A 110 1.92 12.94 5.46
CA LEU A 110 2.49 12.74 6.79
C LEU A 110 1.41 12.76 7.89
N VAL A 111 0.24 13.32 7.59
CA VAL A 111 -0.90 13.39 8.53
C VAL A 111 -1.70 12.09 8.45
N SER A 112 -1.13 11.00 8.92
CA SER A 112 -1.78 9.68 9.02
C SER A 112 -1.11 8.85 10.12
N VAL A 113 -1.84 7.88 10.70
CA VAL A 113 -1.29 7.00 11.74
C VAL A 113 -0.05 6.24 11.24
N PRO A 114 -0.08 5.59 10.05
CA PRO A 114 1.11 4.90 9.54
C PRO A 114 2.31 5.83 9.35
N ALA A 115 2.09 7.04 8.83
CA ALA A 115 3.18 8.00 8.64
C ALA A 115 3.77 8.47 9.97
N ALA A 116 2.93 8.74 10.98
CA ALA A 116 3.39 9.12 12.30
C ALA A 116 4.23 8.02 12.96
N VAL A 117 3.79 6.76 12.88
CA VAL A 117 4.53 5.60 13.39
C VAL A 117 5.85 5.41 12.65
N THR A 118 5.84 5.46 11.32
CA THR A 118 7.06 5.33 10.50
C THR A 118 8.05 6.46 10.80
N THR A 119 7.57 7.71 10.93
CA THR A 119 8.41 8.86 11.28
C THR A 119 9.02 8.70 12.66
N ALA A 120 8.23 8.29 13.65
CA ALA A 120 8.71 8.06 15.00
C ALA A 120 9.75 6.92 15.06
N LEU A 121 9.52 5.81 14.37
CA LEU A 121 10.48 4.71 14.27
C LEU A 121 11.76 5.12 13.54
N ALA A 122 11.65 5.81 12.42
CA ALA A 122 12.82 6.30 11.67
C ALA A 122 13.67 7.26 12.52
N LEU A 123 13.04 8.19 13.23
CA LEU A 123 13.75 9.09 14.15
C LEU A 123 14.34 8.32 15.35
N SER A 124 13.70 7.26 15.82
CA SER A 124 14.21 6.43 16.90
C SER A 124 15.49 5.68 16.53
N THR A 125 15.78 5.47 15.22
CA THR A 125 17.07 4.91 14.79
C THR A 125 18.26 5.79 15.15
N VAL A 126 18.03 7.10 15.36
CA VAL A 126 19.07 8.04 15.85
C VAL A 126 19.63 7.58 17.19
N ILE A 127 18.79 6.99 18.08
CA ILE A 127 19.23 6.43 19.35
C ILE A 127 20.22 5.29 19.11
N THR A 128 19.94 4.41 18.16
CA THR A 128 20.81 3.28 17.83
C THR A 128 22.14 3.73 17.28
N TRP A 129 22.13 4.77 16.42
CA TRP A 129 23.32 5.29 15.73
C TRP A 129 24.08 6.38 16.51
N SER A 130 23.63 6.79 17.70
CA SER A 130 24.32 7.78 18.54
C SER A 130 25.63 7.25 19.15
N ARG A 131 26.40 6.47 18.36
CA ARG A 131 27.69 5.88 18.76
C ARG A 131 28.88 6.76 18.41
N SER A 132 28.73 7.68 17.44
CA SER A 132 29.72 8.67 17.06
C SER A 132 29.06 10.03 16.81
N PHE A 133 29.81 11.10 16.97
CA PHE A 133 29.31 12.47 16.77
C PHE A 133 28.83 12.69 15.31
N VAL A 134 29.58 12.15 14.35
CA VAL A 134 29.22 12.28 12.92
C VAL A 134 27.92 11.51 12.62
N ALA A 135 27.79 10.29 13.16
CA ALA A 135 26.56 9.50 12.99
C ALA A 135 25.36 10.17 13.66
N LEU A 136 25.54 10.83 14.81
CA LEU A 136 24.47 11.59 15.50
C LEU A 136 23.93 12.74 14.63
N LEU A 137 24.78 13.38 13.83
CA LEU A 137 24.36 14.46 12.91
C LEU A 137 23.70 13.90 11.64
N VAL A 138 24.20 12.78 11.11
CA VAL A 138 23.74 12.20 9.86
C VAL A 138 22.47 11.37 10.03
N ALA A 139 22.29 10.67 11.15
CA ALA A 139 21.15 9.80 11.37
C ALA A 139 19.79 10.53 11.31
N PRO A 140 19.59 11.72 11.88
CA PRO A 140 18.34 12.47 11.72
C PRO A 140 18.05 12.83 10.26
N LEU A 141 19.09 13.25 9.52
CA LEU A 141 18.94 13.57 8.10
C LEU A 141 18.56 12.35 7.27
N ALA A 142 19.23 11.23 7.53
CA ALA A 142 18.92 9.94 6.91
C ALA A 142 17.48 9.47 7.23
N ALA A 143 17.04 9.63 8.48
CA ALA A 143 15.67 9.31 8.89
C ALA A 143 14.64 10.17 8.15
N VAL A 144 14.89 11.48 8.04
CA VAL A 144 14.00 12.38 7.29
C VAL A 144 13.95 11.99 5.81
N VAL A 145 15.10 11.75 5.18
CA VAL A 145 15.17 11.29 3.78
C VAL A 145 14.43 9.97 3.59
N ALA A 146 14.60 9.00 4.50
CA ALA A 146 13.89 7.72 4.46
C ALA A 146 12.37 7.89 4.51
N VAL A 147 11.85 8.70 5.44
CA VAL A 147 10.41 8.97 5.58
C VAL A 147 9.85 9.63 4.32
N PHE A 148 10.52 10.66 3.81
CA PHE A 148 10.07 11.32 2.58
C PHE A 148 10.15 10.39 1.36
N THR A 149 11.14 9.49 1.31
CA THR A 149 11.23 8.47 0.26
C THR A 149 10.05 7.49 0.34
N CYS A 150 9.70 7.03 1.52
CA CYS A 150 8.51 6.19 1.74
C CYS A 150 7.24 6.86 1.20
N VAL A 151 7.02 8.11 1.61
CA VAL A 151 5.84 8.90 1.18
C VAL A 151 5.88 9.18 -0.33
N ALA A 152 7.01 9.57 -0.88
CA ALA A 152 7.15 9.83 -2.32
C ALA A 152 6.85 8.59 -3.16
N LEU A 153 7.44 7.44 -2.80
CA LEU A 153 7.16 6.17 -3.47
C LEU A 153 5.68 5.78 -3.40
N SER A 154 5.06 5.92 -2.23
CA SER A 154 3.63 5.67 -2.06
C SER A 154 2.79 6.55 -3.00
N ARG A 155 3.17 7.82 -3.18
CA ARG A 155 2.47 8.74 -4.08
C ARG A 155 2.71 8.42 -5.55
N VAL A 156 3.94 8.09 -5.93
CA VAL A 156 4.27 7.64 -7.29
C VAL A 156 3.47 6.41 -7.65
N THR A 157 3.53 5.38 -6.81
CA THR A 157 2.86 4.10 -7.11
C THR A 157 1.34 4.22 -7.13
N SER A 158 0.72 4.93 -6.17
CA SER A 158 -0.72 5.14 -6.16
C SER A 158 -1.21 5.94 -7.38
N THR A 159 -0.49 7.01 -7.76
CA THR A 159 -0.86 7.83 -8.91
C THR A 159 -0.64 7.08 -10.24
N ALA A 160 0.49 6.39 -10.38
CA ALA A 160 0.78 5.56 -11.54
C ALA A 160 -0.25 4.43 -11.71
N PHE A 161 -0.58 3.75 -10.60
CA PHE A 161 -1.56 2.69 -10.60
C PHE A 161 -2.96 3.20 -10.98
N SER A 162 -3.39 4.33 -10.43
CA SER A 162 -4.66 4.94 -10.81
C SER A 162 -4.68 5.33 -12.29
N ALA A 163 -3.59 5.85 -12.83
CA ALA A 163 -3.45 6.18 -14.26
C ALA A 163 -3.50 4.91 -15.14
N MET A 164 -2.80 3.84 -14.75
CA MET A 164 -2.81 2.56 -15.47
C MET A 164 -4.18 1.89 -15.44
N SER A 165 -4.86 1.90 -14.31
CA SER A 165 -6.20 1.30 -14.16
C SER A 165 -7.27 1.97 -15.01
N ARG A 166 -7.02 3.17 -15.52
CA ARG A 166 -7.93 3.88 -16.45
C ARG A 166 -7.89 3.32 -17.88
N ASN A 167 -6.81 2.65 -18.26
CA ASN A 167 -6.64 2.07 -19.61
C ASN A 167 -7.11 0.61 -19.65
N ARG A 168 -7.66 0.14 -20.78
CA ARG A 168 -8.11 -1.24 -20.94
C ARG A 168 -6.98 -2.26 -20.72
N ARG A 169 -5.81 -2.01 -21.31
CA ARG A 169 -4.62 -2.87 -21.14
C ARG A 169 -4.06 -2.81 -19.71
N GLY A 170 -4.10 -1.65 -19.08
CA GLY A 170 -3.66 -1.49 -17.69
C GLY A 170 -4.51 -2.29 -16.71
N LYS A 171 -5.83 -2.38 -16.94
CA LYS A 171 -6.73 -3.19 -16.09
C LYS A 171 -6.38 -4.68 -16.11
N GLU A 172 -5.80 -5.17 -17.18
CA GLU A 172 -5.35 -6.57 -17.31
C GLU A 172 -3.95 -6.77 -16.75
N LEU A 173 -3.05 -5.78 -16.92
CA LEU A 173 -1.66 -5.85 -16.47
C LEU A 173 -1.48 -5.58 -14.97
N VAL A 174 -2.32 -4.76 -14.38
CA VAL A 174 -2.22 -4.37 -12.97
C VAL A 174 -2.32 -5.57 -12.01
N PRO A 175 -3.30 -6.48 -12.12
CA PRO A 175 -3.36 -7.66 -11.26
C PRO A 175 -2.13 -8.55 -11.41
N LEU A 176 -1.64 -8.71 -12.66
CA LEU A 176 -0.44 -9.49 -12.94
C LEU A 176 0.80 -8.86 -12.29
N LEU A 177 0.94 -7.55 -12.39
CA LEU A 177 2.05 -6.81 -11.78
C LEU A 177 2.00 -6.90 -10.25
N VAL A 178 0.82 -6.76 -9.65
CA VAL A 178 0.63 -6.96 -8.20
C VAL A 178 0.95 -8.39 -7.81
N LEU A 179 0.55 -9.38 -8.59
CA LEU A 179 0.87 -10.79 -8.37
C LEU A 179 2.37 -11.04 -8.41
N VAL A 180 3.06 -10.60 -9.46
CA VAL A 180 4.52 -10.73 -9.61
C VAL A 180 5.23 -10.05 -8.45
N LEU A 181 4.79 -8.86 -8.08
CA LEU A 181 5.36 -8.09 -6.99
C LEU A 181 5.22 -8.80 -5.64
N LEU A 182 4.04 -9.33 -5.34
CA LEU A 182 3.78 -10.08 -4.10
C LEU A 182 4.54 -11.40 -4.05
N LEU A 183 4.64 -12.13 -5.15
CA LEU A 183 5.48 -13.33 -5.25
C LEU A 183 6.95 -12.98 -5.04
N SER A 184 7.41 -11.86 -5.60
CA SER A 184 8.78 -11.36 -5.39
C SER A 184 9.04 -10.99 -3.93
N VAL A 185 8.07 -10.36 -3.24
CA VAL A 185 8.16 -10.06 -1.80
C VAL A 185 8.17 -11.35 -0.98
N GLY A 186 7.33 -12.33 -1.32
CA GLY A 186 7.32 -13.65 -0.67
C GLY A 186 8.66 -14.39 -0.83
N ALA A 187 9.20 -14.42 -2.04
CA ALA A 187 10.50 -15.00 -2.32
C ALA A 187 11.64 -14.24 -1.61
N ALA A 188 11.61 -12.91 -1.62
CA ALA A 188 12.59 -12.09 -0.93
C ALA A 188 12.51 -12.26 0.59
N SER A 189 11.32 -12.32 1.19
CA SER A 189 11.15 -12.53 2.62
C SER A 189 11.68 -13.89 3.07
N SER A 190 11.43 -14.94 2.32
CA SER A 190 11.98 -16.27 2.62
C SER A 190 13.52 -16.32 2.51
N SER A 191 14.08 -15.61 1.53
CA SER A 191 15.53 -15.47 1.38
C SER A 191 16.13 -14.65 2.53
N ILE A 192 15.45 -13.59 2.98
CA ILE A 192 15.85 -12.78 4.12
C ILE A 192 15.81 -13.62 5.42
N VAL A 193 14.73 -14.38 5.65
CA VAL A 193 14.60 -15.23 6.84
C VAL A 193 15.73 -16.29 6.87
N LYS A 194 16.03 -16.95 5.74
CA LYS A 194 17.16 -17.88 5.62
C LYS A 194 18.50 -17.18 5.86
N SER A 195 18.65 -15.95 5.37
CA SER A 195 19.87 -15.16 5.52
C SER A 195 20.09 -14.72 6.96
N VAL A 196 19.02 -14.37 7.68
CA VAL A 196 19.08 -14.02 9.12
C VAL A 196 19.50 -15.23 9.96
N SER A 197 19.13 -16.45 9.53
CA SER A 197 19.46 -17.69 10.21
C SER A 197 20.89 -18.20 9.88
N ALA A 198 21.56 -17.66 8.85
CA ALA A 198 22.89 -18.06 8.42
C ALA A 198 23.88 -16.89 8.58
N PRO A 199 24.84 -16.99 9.54
CA PRO A 199 25.88 -15.97 9.73
C PRO A 199 26.63 -15.74 8.41
N GLY A 200 26.78 -14.49 7.98
CA GLY A 200 27.45 -14.10 6.74
C GLY A 200 26.55 -13.88 5.52
N LEU A 201 25.43 -14.57 5.37
CA LEU A 201 24.45 -14.26 4.30
C LEU A 201 23.63 -13.03 4.63
N SER A 202 23.31 -12.80 5.91
CA SER A 202 22.60 -11.64 6.39
C SER A 202 23.37 -10.32 6.18
N VAL A 203 24.69 -10.35 6.35
CA VAL A 203 25.57 -9.20 6.11
C VAL A 203 25.56 -8.84 4.63
N LYS A 204 25.76 -9.83 3.74
CA LYS A 204 25.70 -9.62 2.28
C LYS A 204 24.34 -9.09 1.82
N ALA A 205 23.24 -9.62 2.37
CA ALA A 205 21.92 -9.15 2.04
C ALA A 205 21.69 -7.69 2.48
N ALA A 206 22.15 -7.31 3.67
CA ALA A 206 22.10 -5.93 4.14
C ALA A 206 22.97 -5.00 3.28
N ASP A 207 24.15 -5.46 2.86
CA ASP A 207 25.00 -4.67 1.98
C ASP A 207 24.37 -4.44 0.62
N VAL A 208 23.86 -5.50 -0.03
CA VAL A 208 23.17 -5.37 -1.33
C VAL A 208 21.96 -4.44 -1.20
N LEU A 209 21.09 -4.68 -0.21
CA LEU A 209 19.93 -3.81 0.03
C LEU A 209 20.34 -2.38 0.34
N GLY A 210 21.40 -2.18 1.10
CA GLY A 210 21.93 -0.88 1.46
C GLY A 210 22.40 -0.04 0.27
N TRP A 211 22.68 -0.65 -0.89
CA TRP A 211 22.98 0.03 -2.15
C TRP A 211 21.76 0.16 -3.07
N THR A 212 20.62 -0.38 -2.68
CA THR A 212 19.37 -0.18 -3.43
C THR A 212 18.65 1.11 -2.97
N PRO A 213 17.82 1.70 -3.82
CA PRO A 213 17.00 2.84 -3.45
C PRO A 213 16.15 2.64 -2.19
N LEU A 214 15.85 1.39 -1.83
CA LEU A 214 15.05 1.05 -0.65
C LEU A 214 15.86 1.16 0.65
N GLY A 215 17.16 0.84 0.59
CA GLY A 215 18.03 0.73 1.76
C GLY A 215 19.02 1.87 1.97
N LEU A 216 19.29 2.69 0.93
CA LEU A 216 20.31 3.74 0.96
C LEU A 216 20.28 4.62 2.22
N ALA A 217 19.10 5.19 2.53
CA ALA A 217 18.94 6.09 3.68
C ALA A 217 19.07 5.35 5.02
N TRP A 218 18.67 4.07 5.08
CA TRP A 218 18.71 3.28 6.30
C TRP A 218 20.12 2.77 6.62
N ALA A 219 20.93 2.49 5.58
CA ALA A 219 22.30 1.98 5.73
C ALA A 219 23.35 3.08 5.93
N ALA A 220 23.09 4.30 5.48
CA ALA A 220 24.07 5.41 5.53
C ALA A 220 24.65 5.68 6.94
N PRO A 221 23.84 5.75 8.04
CA PRO A 221 24.38 5.96 9.37
C PRO A 221 25.23 4.78 9.89
N ALA A 222 24.91 3.54 9.45
CA ALA A 222 25.66 2.36 9.84
C ALA A 222 27.11 2.40 9.32
N ASP A 223 27.30 2.74 8.05
CA ASP A 223 28.63 2.89 7.45
C ASP A 223 29.48 3.92 8.19
N ILE A 224 28.86 5.03 8.64
CA ILE A 224 29.58 6.07 9.39
C ILE A 224 30.02 5.56 10.77
N VAL A 225 29.16 4.78 11.44
CA VAL A 225 29.51 4.17 12.72
C VAL A 225 30.67 3.17 12.58
N ASP A 226 30.68 2.43 11.47
CA ASP A 226 31.73 1.44 11.16
C ASP A 226 33.02 2.10 10.62
N GLY A 227 33.11 3.43 10.60
CA GLY A 227 34.28 4.22 10.17
C GLY A 227 34.36 4.50 8.66
N ALA A 228 33.44 3.96 7.87
CA ALA A 228 33.38 4.16 6.41
C ALA A 228 32.60 5.45 6.07
N ILE A 229 33.07 6.60 6.54
CA ILE A 229 32.39 7.89 6.45
C ILE A 229 32.02 8.25 5.01
N TRP A 230 32.94 8.05 4.06
CA TRP A 230 32.70 8.37 2.66
C TRP A 230 31.60 7.53 2.01
N SER A 231 31.54 6.23 2.34
CA SER A 231 30.46 5.37 1.83
C SER A 231 29.09 5.76 2.42
N GLY A 232 29.05 6.08 3.71
CA GLY A 232 27.83 6.56 4.36
C GLY A 232 27.32 7.89 3.78
N LEU A 233 28.21 8.85 3.54
CA LEU A 233 27.87 10.11 2.88
C LEU A 233 27.41 9.89 1.43
N LEU A 234 28.12 9.02 0.68
CA LEU A 234 27.72 8.68 -0.68
C LEU A 234 26.31 8.06 -0.73
N ARG A 235 26.02 7.12 0.18
CA ARG A 235 24.68 6.53 0.29
C ARG A 235 23.62 7.60 0.61
N LEU A 236 23.91 8.53 1.51
CA LEU A 236 22.98 9.60 1.84
C LEU A 236 22.73 10.52 0.64
N VAL A 237 23.77 10.90 -0.10
CA VAL A 237 23.65 11.70 -1.33
C VAL A 237 22.81 10.96 -2.36
N LEU A 238 23.09 9.68 -2.60
CA LEU A 238 22.30 8.85 -3.52
C LEU A 238 20.84 8.71 -3.07
N ALA A 239 20.57 8.59 -1.76
CA ALA A 239 19.22 8.57 -1.21
C ALA A 239 18.48 9.89 -1.49
N VAL A 240 19.14 11.03 -1.32
CA VAL A 240 18.56 12.35 -1.65
C VAL A 240 18.31 12.47 -3.15
N VAL A 241 19.25 12.05 -4.00
CA VAL A 241 19.06 12.03 -5.46
C VAL A 241 17.85 11.17 -5.82
N PHE A 242 17.75 9.97 -5.24
CA PHE A 242 16.59 9.10 -5.49
C PHE A 242 15.28 9.73 -5.02
N LEU A 243 15.24 10.35 -3.85
CA LEU A 243 14.08 11.09 -3.37
C LEU A 243 13.66 12.19 -4.35
N VAL A 244 14.62 12.98 -4.83
CA VAL A 244 14.35 14.04 -5.82
C VAL A 244 13.79 13.44 -7.11
N LEU A 245 14.38 12.35 -7.62
CA LEU A 245 13.87 11.65 -8.81
C LEU A 245 12.45 11.12 -8.61
N ALA A 246 12.16 10.55 -7.45
CA ALA A 246 10.81 10.08 -7.11
C ALA A 246 9.80 11.25 -7.06
N LEU A 247 10.17 12.39 -6.49
CA LEU A 247 9.33 13.58 -6.45
C LEU A 247 9.10 14.17 -7.84
N LEU A 248 10.14 14.20 -8.69
CA LEU A 248 10.00 14.63 -10.08
C LEU A 248 9.10 13.68 -10.89
N ALA A 249 9.29 12.37 -10.73
CA ALA A 249 8.41 11.39 -11.35
C ALA A 249 6.96 11.58 -10.93
N TRP A 250 6.72 11.82 -9.64
CA TRP A 250 5.38 12.11 -9.15
C TRP A 250 4.81 13.43 -9.68
N ASP A 251 5.61 14.50 -9.75
CA ASP A 251 5.18 15.78 -10.33
C ASP A 251 4.76 15.60 -11.80
N LEU A 252 5.49 14.79 -12.58
CA LEU A 252 5.14 14.47 -13.97
C LEU A 252 3.81 13.69 -14.06
N LEU A 253 3.59 12.73 -13.17
CA LEU A 253 2.34 11.97 -13.10
C LEU A 253 1.15 12.87 -12.71
N VAL A 254 1.32 13.75 -11.75
CA VAL A 254 0.30 14.73 -11.34
C VAL A 254 0.00 15.69 -12.49
N ARG A 255 1.02 16.13 -13.21
CA ARG A 255 0.85 16.95 -14.41
C ARG A 255 -0.05 16.27 -15.44
N ASP A 256 0.23 15.01 -15.79
CA ASP A 256 -0.60 14.26 -16.75
C ASP A 256 -2.06 14.12 -16.27
N VAL A 257 -2.26 13.88 -14.98
CA VAL A 257 -3.61 13.78 -14.39
C VAL A 257 -4.39 15.10 -14.47
N LEU A 258 -3.71 16.24 -14.29
CA LEU A 258 -4.34 17.57 -14.32
C LEU A 258 -4.59 18.07 -15.74
N GLU A 259 -3.63 17.84 -16.67
CA GLU A 259 -3.71 18.31 -18.07
C GLU A 259 -4.62 17.42 -18.92
N ASN A 260 -4.73 16.13 -18.57
CA ASN A 260 -5.57 15.15 -19.25
C ASN A 260 -6.67 14.61 -18.33
N PRO A 261 -7.62 15.43 -17.84
CA PRO A 261 -8.70 14.96 -16.99
C PRO A 261 -9.58 14.02 -17.80
N ARG A 262 -9.29 12.73 -17.73
CA ARG A 262 -10.12 11.70 -18.36
C ARG A 262 -11.36 11.52 -17.51
N PRO A 263 -12.57 11.51 -18.09
CA PRO A 263 -13.79 11.32 -17.32
C PRO A 263 -13.67 10.05 -16.49
N THR A 264 -13.81 10.18 -15.18
CA THR A 264 -14.04 9.05 -14.28
C THR A 264 -15.18 8.23 -14.89
N SER A 265 -14.97 6.94 -15.07
CA SER A 265 -15.79 6.03 -15.85
C SER A 265 -17.25 5.84 -15.38
N GLY A 266 -17.84 6.85 -14.73
CA GLY A 266 -19.27 6.91 -14.42
C GLY A 266 -20.17 7.42 -15.57
N GLY A 267 -19.56 7.91 -16.65
CA GLY A 267 -20.31 8.52 -17.77
C GLY A 267 -20.02 7.93 -19.13
N ARG A 268 -19.52 6.71 -19.24
CA ARG A 268 -19.36 6.09 -20.56
C ARG A 268 -20.73 5.71 -21.08
N SER A 269 -21.21 6.54 -22.00
CA SER A 269 -22.44 6.35 -22.74
C SER A 269 -22.62 4.86 -23.09
N VAL A 270 -23.65 4.29 -22.52
CA VAL A 270 -24.19 2.95 -22.82
C VAL A 270 -24.63 2.86 -24.30
N THR A 271 -24.59 3.97 -25.02
CA THR A 271 -25.20 4.18 -26.34
C THR A 271 -24.49 3.50 -27.51
N ARG A 272 -23.28 2.95 -27.35
CA ARG A 272 -22.55 2.35 -28.49
C ARG A 272 -22.43 0.84 -28.50
N THR A 273 -22.88 0.14 -27.45
CA THR A 273 -22.81 -1.33 -27.37
C THR A 273 -24.19 -2.00 -27.52
N ALA A 274 -25.26 -1.21 -27.49
CA ALA A 274 -26.63 -1.75 -27.61
C ALA A 274 -27.00 -2.21 -29.01
N THR A 275 -26.21 -1.87 -30.03
CA THR A 275 -26.51 -2.19 -31.46
C THR A 275 -25.75 -3.39 -32.02
N ARG A 276 -24.80 -3.97 -31.24
CA ARG A 276 -24.16 -5.23 -31.67
C ARG A 276 -24.56 -6.37 -30.73
N GLY A 277 -25.67 -7.00 -31.06
CA GLY A 277 -26.16 -8.29 -30.54
C GLY A 277 -26.11 -8.38 -29.03
N LEU A 278 -27.26 -8.27 -28.38
CA LEU A 278 -27.58 -8.62 -26.99
C LEU A 278 -26.36 -9.06 -26.15
N GLY A 279 -25.52 -8.11 -25.77
CA GLY A 279 -24.38 -8.35 -24.88
C GLY A 279 -24.84 -8.58 -23.45
N LEU A 280 -25.70 -9.57 -23.25
CA LEU A 280 -26.25 -9.92 -21.94
C LEU A 280 -25.18 -10.51 -21.00
N GLY A 281 -23.95 -10.80 -21.53
CA GLY A 281 -22.89 -11.33 -20.70
C GLY A 281 -23.37 -12.52 -19.84
N TRP A 282 -23.10 -12.47 -18.54
CA TRP A 282 -23.52 -13.49 -17.58
C TRP A 282 -25.04 -13.60 -17.40
N PHE A 283 -25.83 -12.54 -17.74
CA PHE A 283 -27.29 -12.59 -17.71
C PHE A 283 -27.90 -13.64 -18.65
N ARG A 284 -27.16 -14.06 -19.69
CA ARG A 284 -27.59 -15.12 -20.59
C ARG A 284 -27.54 -16.53 -19.94
N TRP A 285 -26.62 -16.72 -19.03
CA TRP A 285 -26.31 -18.02 -18.44
C TRP A 285 -27.00 -18.26 -17.10
N LEU A 286 -27.45 -17.19 -16.45
CA LEU A 286 -28.07 -17.24 -15.13
C LEU A 286 -29.60 -17.16 -15.25
N PRO A 287 -30.35 -17.76 -14.31
CA PRO A 287 -31.80 -17.76 -14.36
C PRO A 287 -32.37 -16.34 -14.30
N ALA A 288 -33.47 -16.08 -15.01
CA ALA A 288 -34.19 -14.81 -15.06
C ALA A 288 -34.95 -14.55 -13.73
N THR A 289 -34.24 -14.52 -12.63
CA THR A 289 -34.73 -14.28 -11.27
C THR A 289 -33.98 -13.10 -10.66
N PRO A 290 -34.53 -12.43 -9.62
CA PRO A 290 -33.79 -11.37 -8.93
C PRO A 290 -32.41 -11.81 -8.43
N THR A 291 -32.31 -13.04 -7.90
CA THR A 291 -31.01 -13.63 -7.47
C THR A 291 -30.05 -13.80 -8.65
N GLY A 292 -30.53 -14.34 -9.80
CA GLY A 292 -29.72 -14.50 -11.00
C GLY A 292 -29.26 -13.17 -11.58
N ALA A 293 -30.10 -12.14 -11.56
CA ALA A 293 -29.72 -10.80 -12.00
C ALA A 293 -28.62 -10.19 -11.12
N VAL A 294 -28.76 -10.31 -9.79
CA VAL A 294 -27.74 -9.85 -8.84
C VAL A 294 -26.44 -10.64 -9.02
N ALA A 295 -26.51 -11.96 -9.20
CA ALA A 295 -25.35 -12.82 -9.44
C ALA A 295 -24.60 -12.40 -10.73
N ALA A 296 -25.32 -12.21 -11.85
CA ALA A 296 -24.73 -11.78 -13.12
C ALA A 296 -24.01 -10.42 -12.99
N ARG A 297 -24.64 -9.48 -12.28
CA ARG A 297 -24.06 -8.18 -11.99
C ARG A 297 -22.81 -8.33 -11.11
N SER A 298 -22.88 -9.10 -10.04
CA SER A 298 -21.78 -9.33 -9.12
C SER A 298 -20.57 -9.96 -9.81
N ILE A 299 -20.76 -11.04 -10.61
CA ILE A 299 -19.70 -11.65 -11.43
C ILE A 299 -19.08 -10.60 -12.38
N THR A 300 -19.92 -9.77 -13.00
CA THR A 300 -19.43 -8.71 -13.90
C THR A 300 -18.58 -7.68 -13.14
N SER A 301 -18.98 -7.29 -11.94
CA SER A 301 -18.26 -6.37 -11.07
C SER A 301 -16.91 -6.97 -10.63
N TRP A 302 -16.89 -8.22 -10.21
CA TRP A 302 -15.66 -8.92 -9.81
C TRP A 302 -14.62 -9.00 -10.94
N ARG A 303 -15.05 -9.06 -12.19
CA ARG A 303 -14.16 -9.11 -13.35
C ARG A 303 -13.73 -7.73 -13.86
N ARG A 304 -14.51 -6.69 -13.62
CA ARG A 304 -14.31 -5.36 -14.24
C ARG A 304 -13.92 -4.26 -13.28
N ASP A 305 -14.26 -4.39 -12.00
CA ASP A 305 -13.96 -3.37 -11.01
C ASP A 305 -12.62 -3.69 -10.32
N PRO A 306 -11.64 -2.78 -10.40
CA PRO A 306 -10.33 -2.96 -9.75
C PRO A 306 -10.40 -3.21 -8.24
N ARG A 307 -11.46 -2.77 -7.57
CA ARG A 307 -11.66 -2.98 -6.12
C ARG A 307 -11.81 -4.45 -5.77
N TYR A 308 -12.50 -5.20 -6.62
CA TYR A 308 -12.64 -6.65 -6.44
C TYR A 308 -11.38 -7.42 -6.86
N LEU A 309 -10.65 -6.92 -7.86
CA LEU A 309 -9.41 -7.57 -8.31
C LEU A 309 -8.36 -7.63 -7.21
N SER A 310 -8.23 -6.60 -6.37
CA SER A 310 -7.33 -6.63 -5.22
C SER A 310 -7.69 -7.72 -4.21
N SER A 311 -8.98 -7.95 -3.97
CA SER A 311 -9.46 -9.02 -3.10
C SER A 311 -9.18 -10.40 -3.69
N VAL A 312 -9.40 -10.59 -5.00
CA VAL A 312 -9.10 -11.85 -5.71
C VAL A 312 -7.61 -12.17 -5.66
N VAL A 313 -6.77 -11.16 -5.89
CA VAL A 313 -5.32 -11.32 -5.83
C VAL A 313 -4.88 -11.74 -4.42
N LEU A 314 -5.37 -11.09 -3.37
CA LEU A 314 -5.04 -11.44 -1.99
C LEU A 314 -5.52 -12.85 -1.62
N MET A 315 -6.72 -13.22 -2.10
CA MET A 315 -7.33 -14.54 -1.89
C MET A 315 -6.51 -15.67 -2.51
N LEU A 316 -5.89 -15.42 -3.67
CA LEU A 316 -5.04 -16.42 -4.34
C LEU A 316 -3.63 -16.46 -3.74
N LEU A 317 -3.09 -15.32 -3.37
CA LEU A 317 -1.68 -15.21 -2.95
C LEU A 317 -1.41 -15.72 -1.55
N LEU A 318 -2.32 -15.49 -0.60
CA LEU A 318 -2.09 -15.94 0.77
C LEU A 318 -2.04 -17.47 0.85
N PRO A 319 -3.00 -18.23 0.29
CA PRO A 319 -2.89 -19.68 0.23
C PRO A 319 -1.67 -20.18 -0.54
N LEU A 320 -1.35 -19.56 -1.68
CA LEU A 320 -0.14 -19.89 -2.43
C LEU A 320 1.14 -19.65 -1.62
N GLY A 321 1.22 -18.54 -0.88
CA GLY A 321 2.33 -18.25 0.02
C GLY A 321 2.47 -19.31 1.12
N LEU A 322 1.37 -19.74 1.71
CA LEU A 322 1.35 -20.79 2.72
C LEU A 322 1.71 -22.18 2.14
N LEU A 323 1.36 -22.43 0.87
CA LEU A 323 1.76 -23.65 0.17
C LEU A 323 3.26 -23.70 -0.09
N VAL A 324 3.88 -22.56 -0.40
CA VAL A 324 5.31 -22.46 -0.69
C VAL A 324 6.16 -22.40 0.59
N ALA A 325 5.59 -21.98 1.73
CA ALA A 325 6.31 -21.83 3.00
C ALA A 325 7.09 -23.08 3.44
N PRO A 326 6.58 -24.34 3.34
CA PRO A 326 7.35 -25.54 3.65
C PRO A 326 8.56 -25.75 2.74
N LEU A 327 8.46 -25.37 1.46
CA LEU A 327 9.54 -25.49 0.48
C LEU A 327 10.71 -24.55 0.80
N THR A 328 10.44 -23.52 1.59
CA THR A 328 11.44 -22.50 1.99
C THR A 328 11.98 -22.69 3.41
N GLY A 329 11.68 -23.86 4.05
CA GLY A 329 12.14 -24.21 5.39
C GLY A 329 11.17 -23.86 6.52
N GLY A 330 9.95 -23.39 6.19
CA GLY A 330 8.85 -23.29 7.14
C GLY A 330 8.33 -24.66 7.54
N GLY A 331 7.91 -24.84 8.80
CA GLY A 331 7.33 -26.11 9.24
C GLY A 331 6.06 -26.51 8.47
N SER A 332 5.78 -27.80 8.35
CA SER A 332 4.61 -28.32 7.61
C SER A 332 3.24 -27.86 8.19
N GLY A 333 3.22 -27.35 9.42
CA GLY A 333 2.00 -26.81 10.05
C GLY A 333 1.38 -25.61 9.31
N TRP A 334 2.17 -24.85 8.56
CA TRP A 334 1.67 -23.70 7.79
C TRP A 334 0.72 -24.13 6.65
N THR A 335 0.88 -25.33 6.10
CA THR A 335 -0.02 -25.85 5.06
C THR A 335 -1.42 -26.11 5.61
N LEU A 336 -1.57 -26.47 6.90
CA LEU A 336 -2.85 -26.66 7.54
C LEU A 336 -3.64 -25.34 7.68
N ALA A 337 -2.94 -24.20 7.72
CA ALA A 337 -3.58 -22.90 7.79
C ALA A 337 -4.14 -22.40 6.45
N MET A 338 -3.84 -23.08 5.32
CA MET A 338 -4.29 -22.65 3.98
C MET A 338 -5.81 -22.62 3.84
N ALA A 339 -6.49 -23.69 4.23
CA ALA A 339 -7.94 -23.79 4.07
C ALA A 339 -8.70 -22.76 4.94
N PRO A 340 -8.43 -22.60 6.25
CA PRO A 340 -9.07 -21.58 7.06
C PRO A 340 -8.70 -20.16 6.61
N ALA A 341 -7.48 -19.91 6.16
CA ALA A 341 -7.07 -18.62 5.63
C ALA A 341 -7.79 -18.27 4.33
N ALA A 342 -7.91 -19.22 3.39
CA ALA A 342 -8.66 -19.04 2.16
C ALA A 342 -10.15 -18.78 2.44
N GLY A 343 -10.77 -19.57 3.32
CA GLY A 343 -12.16 -19.36 3.74
C GLY A 343 -12.40 -18.01 4.40
N PHE A 344 -11.49 -17.58 5.27
CA PHE A 344 -11.55 -16.25 5.88
C PHE A 344 -11.46 -15.13 4.83
N LEU A 345 -10.52 -15.21 3.89
CA LEU A 345 -10.36 -14.19 2.84
C LEU A 345 -11.54 -14.16 1.88
N LEU A 346 -12.12 -15.32 1.54
CA LEU A 346 -13.36 -15.40 0.75
C LEU A 346 -14.50 -14.67 1.45
N GLY A 347 -14.75 -14.95 2.71
CA GLY A 347 -15.75 -14.27 3.51
C GLY A 347 -15.46 -12.76 3.66
N TRP A 348 -14.18 -12.41 3.90
CA TRP A 348 -13.75 -11.02 4.01
C TRP A 348 -13.93 -10.25 2.71
N SER A 349 -13.73 -10.86 1.55
CA SER A 349 -13.84 -10.20 0.25
C SER A 349 -15.25 -9.66 -0.04
N THR A 350 -16.29 -10.25 0.57
CA THR A 350 -17.71 -9.85 0.38
C THR A 350 -18.17 -8.74 1.34
N HIS A 351 -17.36 -8.38 2.36
CA HIS A 351 -17.80 -7.44 3.42
C HIS A 351 -18.14 -6.04 2.90
N ASN A 352 -17.47 -5.59 1.84
CA ASN A 352 -17.64 -4.26 1.26
C ASN A 352 -18.54 -4.20 0.02
N ASP A 353 -19.11 -5.31 -0.43
CA ASP A 353 -19.89 -5.40 -1.67
C ASP A 353 -21.00 -4.36 -1.78
N ILE A 354 -21.73 -4.11 -0.68
CA ILE A 354 -22.80 -3.10 -0.66
C ILE A 354 -22.22 -1.69 -0.71
N ALA A 355 -21.09 -1.46 -0.02
CA ALA A 355 -20.44 -0.15 -0.02
C ALA A 355 -19.89 0.19 -1.42
N TYR A 356 -19.41 -0.80 -2.17
CA TYR A 356 -18.93 -0.60 -3.53
C TYR A 356 -20.03 -0.26 -4.53
N ASP A 357 -21.27 -0.69 -4.26
CA ASP A 357 -22.44 -0.27 -5.07
C ASP A 357 -22.76 1.21 -4.93
N GLY A 358 -22.47 1.82 -3.78
CA GLY A 358 -22.76 3.23 -3.53
C GLY A 358 -24.22 3.58 -3.85
N THR A 359 -24.41 4.60 -4.69
CA THR A 359 -25.76 5.02 -5.13
C THR A 359 -26.46 4.00 -6.03
N ALA A 360 -25.76 3.10 -6.68
CA ALA A 360 -26.36 2.07 -7.53
C ALA A 360 -27.15 1.02 -6.74
N PHE A 361 -26.98 0.93 -5.41
CA PHE A 361 -27.78 0.09 -4.53
C PHE A 361 -29.28 0.46 -4.57
N TRP A 362 -29.60 1.73 -4.81
CA TRP A 362 -30.98 2.16 -5.01
C TRP A 362 -31.70 1.44 -6.14
N GLY A 363 -30.98 0.99 -7.17
CA GLY A 363 -31.56 0.17 -8.23
C GLY A 363 -32.14 -1.16 -7.72
N HIS A 364 -31.53 -1.78 -6.71
CA HIS A 364 -32.07 -2.98 -6.06
C HIS A 364 -33.33 -2.68 -5.25
N VAL A 365 -33.33 -1.55 -4.53
CA VAL A 365 -34.46 -1.12 -3.72
C VAL A 365 -35.68 -0.77 -4.60
N THR A 366 -35.47 -0.01 -5.67
CA THR A 366 -36.55 0.39 -6.59
C THR A 366 -37.06 -0.80 -7.42
N ALA A 367 -36.24 -1.79 -7.70
CA ALA A 367 -36.65 -3.04 -8.36
C ALA A 367 -37.33 -4.04 -7.41
N GLY A 368 -37.48 -3.72 -6.12
CA GLY A 368 -38.11 -4.61 -5.14
C GLY A 368 -37.34 -5.90 -4.87
N VAL A 369 -36.00 -5.89 -5.06
CA VAL A 369 -35.17 -7.10 -4.82
C VAL A 369 -35.17 -7.40 -3.32
N SER A 370 -35.58 -8.61 -2.94
CA SER A 370 -35.55 -9.04 -1.54
C SER A 370 -34.12 -9.14 -1.02
N GLY A 371 -33.90 -8.81 0.26
CA GLY A 371 -32.59 -8.90 0.89
C GLY A 371 -31.95 -10.31 0.79
N ARG A 372 -32.78 -11.37 0.78
CA ARG A 372 -32.30 -12.74 0.58
C ARG A 372 -31.78 -12.94 -0.84
N ALA A 373 -32.47 -12.46 -1.86
CA ALA A 373 -32.05 -12.56 -3.26
C ALA A 373 -30.75 -11.76 -3.49
N ASP A 374 -30.64 -10.57 -2.90
CA ASP A 374 -29.43 -9.76 -2.96
C ASP A 374 -28.23 -10.49 -2.33
N ARG A 375 -28.38 -11.04 -1.12
CA ARG A 375 -27.29 -11.72 -0.43
C ARG A 375 -26.83 -12.98 -1.15
N ILE A 376 -27.76 -13.86 -1.56
CA ILE A 376 -27.43 -15.09 -2.29
C ILE A 376 -26.77 -14.76 -3.63
N GLY A 377 -27.28 -13.77 -4.37
CA GLY A 377 -26.72 -13.36 -5.64
C GLY A 377 -25.27 -12.82 -5.52
N ARG A 378 -24.94 -12.14 -4.43
CA ARG A 378 -23.58 -11.64 -4.17
C ARG A 378 -22.59 -12.74 -3.77
N LEU A 379 -23.05 -13.84 -3.22
CA LEU A 379 -22.19 -14.98 -2.85
C LEU A 379 -21.76 -15.80 -4.06
N VAL A 380 -22.50 -15.75 -5.18
CA VAL A 380 -22.19 -16.56 -6.37
C VAL A 380 -20.75 -16.39 -6.90
N PRO A 381 -20.15 -15.19 -6.96
CA PRO A 381 -18.75 -15.06 -7.40
C PRO A 381 -17.72 -15.70 -6.48
N THR A 382 -18.06 -15.97 -5.22
CA THR A 382 -17.16 -16.58 -4.22
C THR A 382 -17.38 -18.08 -4.04
N ALA A 383 -18.43 -18.63 -4.63
CA ALA A 383 -18.74 -20.06 -4.62
C ALA A 383 -18.10 -20.78 -5.79
#